data_c044ff46157b2dd7a4cbe6574b77ef78
#
_entry.id   c044ff46157b2dd7a4cbe6574b77ef78
#
_cell.length_a   1.000
_cell.length_b   1.000
_cell.length_c   1.000
_cell.angle_alpha   90.00
_cell.angle_beta   90.00
_cell.angle_gamma   90.00
#
_symmetry.space_group_name_H-M   'P 1'
#
loop_
_entity.id
_entity.type
_entity.pdbx_description
1 polymer ?
#
loop_
_entity_poly.entity_id
_entity_poly.type
_entity_poly.pdbx_seq_one_letter_code
_entity_poly.pdbx_strand_id
1 'polypeptide(L)'
;MEKYLQQEKSNCLKVVLFGPESTGKSSLAKELAVHYNTFYVDEFARNYLQEKWDKYQLACELKDIIPIAKGQIKNENIIAKKTTKILFCDTDLLTTATYSKLYFNGYCDPDLQENAIKNHYDLYLLMDIDIPWVKDDLRDRPNDRKVFFNSFKNSLDVNKKKYSVISGNFQKRKEIAIDLINNLLCLLYTSPSPRD
;
A
#
# COMPACT_ATOMS: atom_id res chain seq x y z
N MET A 1 10.41 -17.19 -17.85
CA MET A 1 9.20 -16.67 -17.19
C MET A 1 9.47 -15.23 -16.79
N GLU A 2 8.76 -14.28 -17.35
CA GLU A 2 9.05 -12.85 -17.16
C GLU A 2 8.67 -12.39 -15.74
N LYS A 3 9.63 -11.71 -15.09
CA LYS A 3 9.55 -11.30 -13.67
C LYS A 3 8.76 -9.98 -13.47
N TYR A 4 7.55 -9.89 -14.02
CA TYR A 4 6.79 -8.62 -14.08
C TYR A 4 6.30 -8.07 -12.74
N LEU A 5 6.23 -8.90 -11.68
CA LEU A 5 5.71 -8.51 -10.37
C LEU A 5 6.80 -8.45 -9.28
N GLN A 6 8.07 -8.54 -9.67
CA GLN A 6 9.17 -8.54 -8.71
C GLN A 6 9.55 -7.13 -8.28
N GLN A 7 9.70 -6.98 -6.97
CA GLN A 7 10.32 -5.82 -6.37
C GLN A 7 11.83 -5.83 -6.66
N GLU A 8 12.35 -4.71 -7.17
CA GLU A 8 13.78 -4.54 -7.36
C GLU A 8 14.46 -4.10 -6.06
N LYS A 9 15.75 -4.45 -5.92
CA LYS A 9 16.54 -4.02 -4.76
C LYS A 9 16.68 -2.50 -4.76
N SER A 10 16.51 -1.91 -3.58
CA SER A 10 16.75 -0.49 -3.32
C SER A 10 17.36 -0.32 -1.93
N ASN A 11 18.04 0.78 -1.70
CA ASN A 11 18.69 1.10 -0.43
C ASN A 11 17.81 1.96 0.48
N CYS A 12 16.59 2.28 0.07
CA CYS A 12 15.65 3.04 0.89
C CYS A 12 14.76 2.13 1.73
N LEU A 13 14.37 2.62 2.90
CA LEU A 13 13.26 2.04 3.65
C LEU A 13 11.96 2.21 2.86
N LYS A 14 11.07 1.23 2.97
CA LYS A 14 9.76 1.30 2.34
C LYS A 14 8.65 1.17 3.39
N VAL A 15 7.78 2.16 3.40
CA VAL A 15 6.59 2.21 4.27
C VAL A 15 5.33 2.19 3.42
N VAL A 16 4.46 1.23 3.66
CA VAL A 16 3.21 1.07 2.93
C VAL A 16 2.05 1.66 3.71
N LEU A 17 1.25 2.51 3.06
CA LEU A 17 -0.08 2.90 3.53
C LEU A 17 -1.05 1.80 3.08
N PHE A 18 -1.61 1.06 4.01
CA PHE A 18 -2.36 -0.16 3.78
C PHE A 18 -3.77 -0.09 4.38
N GLY A 19 -4.73 -0.76 3.79
CA GLY A 19 -6.10 -0.74 4.30
C GLY A 19 -7.15 -0.47 3.23
N PRO A 20 -8.44 -0.56 3.60
CA PRO A 20 -9.55 -0.41 2.66
C PRO A 20 -9.67 1.01 2.08
N GLU A 21 -10.57 1.17 1.13
CA GLU A 21 -10.89 2.46 0.53
C GLU A 21 -11.41 3.48 1.55
N SER A 22 -11.33 4.76 1.19
CA SER A 22 -11.83 5.89 2.02
C SER A 22 -11.27 5.91 3.45
N THR A 23 -10.00 5.52 3.64
CA THR A 23 -9.30 5.57 4.93
C THR A 23 -8.19 6.61 5.01
N GLY A 24 -8.01 7.43 3.96
CA GLY A 24 -7.05 8.54 3.95
C GLY A 24 -5.60 8.15 3.64
N LYS A 25 -5.36 6.97 3.04
CA LYS A 25 -4.02 6.49 2.65
C LYS A 25 -3.26 7.51 1.80
N SER A 26 -3.83 7.91 0.67
CA SER A 26 -3.17 8.80 -0.31
C SER A 26 -2.85 10.18 0.30
N SER A 27 -3.75 10.72 1.10
CA SER A 27 -3.51 12.00 1.79
C SER A 27 -2.34 11.89 2.78
N LEU A 28 -2.29 10.81 3.56
CA LEU A 28 -1.22 10.61 4.53
C LEU A 28 0.11 10.30 3.83
N ALA A 29 0.13 9.51 2.75
CA ALA A 29 1.34 9.23 1.96
C ALA A 29 1.98 10.52 1.44
N LYS A 30 1.17 11.43 0.87
CA LYS A 30 1.62 12.74 0.36
C LYS A 30 2.21 13.61 1.48
N GLU A 31 1.51 13.72 2.61
CA GLU A 31 1.96 14.50 3.75
C GLU A 31 3.25 13.96 4.37
N LEU A 32 3.40 12.65 4.48
CA LEU A 32 4.63 12.04 4.96
C LEU A 32 5.79 12.27 3.99
N ALA A 33 5.55 12.18 2.68
CA ALA A 33 6.57 12.46 1.68
C ALA A 33 7.06 13.92 1.76
N VAL A 34 6.15 14.88 1.95
CA VAL A 34 6.50 16.29 2.18
C VAL A 34 7.29 16.45 3.48
N HIS A 35 6.83 15.84 4.59
CA HIS A 35 7.47 15.95 5.88
C HIS A 35 8.93 15.44 5.88
N TYR A 36 9.19 14.33 5.19
CA TYR A 36 10.52 13.71 5.10
C TYR A 36 11.33 14.21 3.89
N ASN A 37 10.79 15.14 3.10
CA ASN A 37 11.39 15.64 1.85
C ASN A 37 11.83 14.48 0.94
N THR A 38 10.88 13.62 0.61
CA THR A 38 11.10 12.40 -0.16
C THR A 38 9.98 12.14 -1.16
N PHE A 39 10.05 10.99 -1.84
CA PHE A 39 9.06 10.57 -2.81
C PHE A 39 7.97 9.68 -2.17
N TYR A 40 6.85 9.58 -2.88
CA TYR A 40 5.84 8.56 -2.66
C TYR A 40 5.42 7.94 -3.99
N VAL A 41 4.85 6.75 -3.91
CA VAL A 41 4.28 6.02 -5.05
C VAL A 41 2.78 6.15 -4.95
N ASP A 42 2.14 6.72 -5.98
CA ASP A 42 0.68 6.80 -6.05
C ASP A 42 0.03 5.42 -6.22
N GLU A 43 -1.22 5.29 -5.77
CA GLU A 43 -2.06 4.13 -6.03
C GLU A 43 -2.36 4.02 -7.54
N PHE A 44 -1.71 3.05 -8.22
CA PHE A 44 -1.89 2.86 -9.66
C PHE A 44 -3.32 2.45 -10.02
N ALA A 45 -3.96 1.63 -9.16
CA ALA A 45 -5.33 1.18 -9.35
C ALA A 45 -6.30 2.36 -9.52
N ARG A 46 -6.12 3.44 -8.75
CA ARG A 46 -6.98 4.62 -8.79
C ARG A 46 -7.04 5.24 -10.17
N ASN A 47 -5.89 5.53 -10.76
CA ASN A 47 -5.80 6.14 -12.09
C ASN A 47 -6.30 5.19 -13.18
N TYR A 48 -5.88 3.91 -13.13
CA TYR A 48 -6.27 2.89 -14.10
C TYR A 48 -7.79 2.68 -14.14
N LEU A 49 -8.41 2.55 -12.97
CA LEU A 49 -9.86 2.32 -12.89
C LEU A 49 -10.66 3.58 -13.18
N GLN A 50 -10.15 4.78 -12.86
CA GLN A 50 -10.82 6.04 -13.20
C GLN A 50 -10.86 6.22 -14.72
N GLU A 51 -9.74 6.00 -15.43
CA GLU A 51 -9.72 6.04 -16.89
C GLU A 51 -10.71 5.04 -17.52
N LYS A 52 -10.79 3.83 -16.94
CA LYS A 52 -11.75 2.81 -17.38
C LYS A 52 -13.19 3.25 -17.14
N TRP A 53 -13.47 3.82 -15.97
CA TRP A 53 -14.80 4.34 -15.62
C TRP A 53 -15.20 5.50 -16.51
N ASP A 54 -14.35 6.49 -16.69
CA ASP A 54 -14.61 7.67 -17.51
C ASP A 54 -14.93 7.31 -18.96
N LYS A 55 -14.23 6.30 -19.48
CA LYS A 55 -14.36 5.89 -20.88
C LYS A 55 -15.49 4.90 -21.14
N TYR A 56 -15.72 3.97 -20.22
CA TYR A 56 -16.60 2.83 -20.44
C TYR A 56 -17.69 2.66 -19.39
N GLN A 57 -17.67 3.41 -18.28
CA GLN A 57 -18.58 3.24 -17.12
C GLN A 57 -18.54 1.82 -16.55
N LEU A 58 -17.38 1.16 -16.60
CA LEU A 58 -17.18 -0.21 -16.14
C LEU A 58 -16.39 -0.24 -14.83
N ALA A 59 -16.87 -1.00 -13.85
CA ALA A 59 -16.17 -1.30 -12.63
C ALA A 59 -14.93 -2.18 -12.87
N CYS A 60 -14.16 -2.43 -11.80
CA CYS A 60 -13.02 -3.34 -11.83
C CYS A 60 -13.47 -4.78 -12.14
N GLU A 61 -12.79 -5.43 -13.07
CA GLU A 61 -12.98 -6.82 -13.44
C GLU A 61 -11.74 -7.64 -13.11
N LEU A 62 -11.86 -8.95 -13.04
CA LEU A 62 -10.74 -9.86 -12.73
C LEU A 62 -9.54 -9.66 -13.70
N LYS A 63 -9.79 -9.39 -14.97
CA LYS A 63 -8.75 -9.13 -15.99
C LYS A 63 -7.93 -7.87 -15.72
N ASP A 64 -8.41 -6.94 -14.89
CA ASP A 64 -7.73 -5.67 -14.57
C ASP A 64 -6.68 -5.87 -13.46
N ILE A 65 -6.79 -6.91 -12.65
CA ILE A 65 -5.96 -7.13 -11.46
C ILE A 65 -4.47 -7.23 -11.80
N ILE A 66 -4.10 -8.01 -12.79
CA ILE A 66 -2.69 -8.17 -13.20
C ILE A 66 -2.12 -6.89 -13.84
N PRO A 67 -2.80 -6.19 -14.76
CA PRO A 67 -2.38 -4.86 -15.22
C PRO A 67 -2.15 -3.86 -14.08
N ILE A 68 -3.05 -3.80 -13.11
CA ILE A 68 -2.93 -2.93 -11.93
C ILE A 68 -1.68 -3.30 -11.12
N ALA A 69 -1.50 -4.58 -10.80
CA ALA A 69 -0.34 -5.06 -10.06
C ALA A 69 0.98 -4.74 -10.77
N LYS A 70 1.06 -4.94 -12.09
CA LYS A 70 2.23 -4.60 -12.91
C LYS A 70 2.52 -3.10 -12.88
N GLY A 71 1.49 -2.26 -13.01
CA GLY A 71 1.64 -0.81 -12.96
C GLY A 71 2.15 -0.35 -11.59
N GLN A 72 1.59 -0.87 -10.50
CA GLN A 72 2.00 -0.53 -9.14
C GLN A 72 3.47 -0.85 -8.89
N ILE A 73 3.90 -2.09 -9.14
CA ILE A 73 5.29 -2.49 -8.87
C ILE A 73 6.30 -1.80 -9.81
N LYS A 74 5.93 -1.55 -11.06
CA LYS A 74 6.76 -0.79 -12.00
C LYS A 74 7.02 0.62 -11.49
N ASN A 75 5.97 1.33 -11.05
CA ASN A 75 6.11 2.68 -10.51
C ASN A 75 6.94 2.68 -9.22
N GLU A 76 6.71 1.71 -8.32
CA GLU A 76 7.50 1.55 -7.12
C GLU A 76 8.98 1.37 -7.44
N ASN A 77 9.33 0.45 -8.33
CA ASN A 77 10.71 0.17 -8.72
C ASN A 77 11.40 1.40 -9.33
N ILE A 78 10.71 2.16 -10.17
CA ILE A 78 11.24 3.39 -10.77
C ILE A 78 11.54 4.45 -9.71
N ILE A 79 10.61 4.66 -8.76
CA ILE A 79 10.74 5.69 -7.73
C ILE A 79 11.76 5.27 -6.66
N ALA A 80 11.77 3.99 -6.28
CA ALA A 80 12.73 3.46 -5.32
C ALA A 80 14.19 3.66 -5.73
N LYS A 81 14.51 3.61 -7.03
CA LYS A 81 15.86 3.91 -7.56
C LYS A 81 16.31 5.35 -7.32
N LYS A 82 15.37 6.28 -7.22
CA LYS A 82 15.63 7.71 -7.00
C LYS A 82 15.59 8.10 -5.52
N THR A 83 15.12 7.20 -4.66
CA THR A 83 14.89 7.44 -3.24
C THR A 83 16.09 6.99 -2.43
N THR A 84 16.61 7.84 -1.56
CA THR A 84 17.84 7.54 -0.80
C THR A 84 17.59 7.10 0.64
N LYS A 85 16.53 7.58 1.30
CA LYS A 85 16.27 7.31 2.72
C LYS A 85 15.02 6.49 2.95
N ILE A 86 13.86 7.03 2.59
CA ILE A 86 12.56 6.42 2.84
C ILE A 86 11.61 6.68 1.67
N LEU A 87 10.84 5.68 1.29
CA LEU A 87 9.81 5.73 0.26
C LEU A 87 8.46 5.37 0.88
N PHE A 88 7.45 6.18 0.60
CA PHE A 88 6.07 5.88 0.96
C PHE A 88 5.34 5.27 -0.23
N CYS A 89 4.67 4.13 -0.04
CA CYS A 89 3.88 3.46 -1.05
C CYS A 89 2.40 3.61 -0.69
N ASP A 90 1.64 4.36 -1.51
CA ASP A 90 0.19 4.34 -1.41
C ASP A 90 -0.29 3.04 -2.06
N THR A 91 -0.47 2.04 -1.23
CA THR A 91 -0.72 0.64 -1.57
C THR A 91 0.51 -0.14 -2.13
N ASP A 92 0.33 -1.44 -2.28
CA ASP A 92 1.31 -2.40 -2.75
C ASP A 92 0.64 -3.62 -3.42
N LEU A 93 1.42 -4.64 -3.79
CA LEU A 93 0.86 -5.87 -4.36
C LEU A 93 0.00 -6.66 -3.37
N LEU A 94 0.28 -6.58 -2.07
CA LEU A 94 -0.54 -7.27 -1.05
C LEU A 94 -1.93 -6.62 -0.94
N THR A 95 -2.02 -5.31 -1.12
CA THR A 95 -3.29 -4.58 -1.28
C THR A 95 -4.07 -5.12 -2.47
N THR A 96 -3.45 -5.21 -3.65
CA THR A 96 -4.09 -5.72 -4.87
C THR A 96 -4.54 -7.17 -4.71
N ALA A 97 -3.71 -8.03 -4.11
CA ALA A 97 -4.06 -9.43 -3.81
C ALA A 97 -5.23 -9.55 -2.81
N THR A 98 -5.27 -8.67 -1.80
CA THR A 98 -6.36 -8.64 -0.82
C THR A 98 -7.67 -8.22 -1.47
N TYR A 99 -7.66 -7.17 -2.28
CA TYR A 99 -8.84 -6.75 -3.04
C TYR A 99 -9.29 -7.82 -4.04
N SER A 100 -8.36 -8.48 -4.75
CA SER A 100 -8.71 -9.58 -5.66
C SER A 100 -9.53 -10.65 -4.95
N LYS A 101 -9.12 -11.08 -3.77
CA LYS A 101 -9.86 -12.07 -2.97
C LYS A 101 -11.22 -11.56 -2.51
N LEU A 102 -11.31 -10.29 -2.11
CA LEU A 102 -12.57 -9.70 -1.63
C LEU A 102 -13.61 -9.54 -2.74
N TYR A 103 -13.21 -9.14 -3.93
CA TYR A 103 -14.13 -8.90 -5.04
C TYR A 103 -14.40 -10.14 -5.91
N PHE A 104 -13.49 -11.11 -5.95
CA PHE A 104 -13.58 -12.27 -6.86
C PHE A 104 -13.62 -13.60 -6.11
N ASN A 105 -14.52 -13.71 -5.12
CA ASN A 105 -14.84 -14.96 -4.41
C ASN A 105 -13.62 -15.71 -3.86
N GLY A 106 -12.66 -15.00 -3.31
CA GLY A 106 -11.44 -15.57 -2.73
C GLY A 106 -10.32 -15.84 -3.75
N TYR A 107 -10.55 -15.56 -5.04
CA TYR A 107 -9.54 -15.77 -6.07
C TYR A 107 -8.44 -14.70 -6.04
N CYS A 108 -7.22 -15.15 -6.17
CA CYS A 108 -6.06 -14.32 -6.45
C CYS A 108 -5.14 -15.08 -7.41
N ASP A 109 -4.63 -14.39 -8.41
CA ASP A 109 -3.63 -14.97 -9.31
C ASP A 109 -2.42 -15.49 -8.53
N PRO A 110 -1.93 -16.72 -8.80
CA PRO A 110 -0.82 -17.31 -8.04
C PRO A 110 0.47 -16.50 -8.09
N ASP A 111 0.83 -15.92 -9.25
CA ASP A 111 2.03 -15.10 -9.39
C ASP A 111 1.90 -13.78 -8.59
N LEU A 112 0.71 -13.17 -8.60
CA LEU A 112 0.42 -12.00 -7.77
C LEU A 112 0.53 -12.35 -6.27
N GLN A 113 -0.09 -13.46 -5.85
CA GLN A 113 -0.06 -13.90 -4.45
C GLN A 113 1.38 -14.16 -3.98
N GLU A 114 2.17 -14.85 -4.79
CA GLU A 114 3.56 -15.17 -4.47
C GLU A 114 4.42 -13.90 -4.33
N ASN A 115 4.35 -12.99 -5.30
CA ASN A 115 5.15 -11.76 -5.28
C ASN A 115 4.68 -10.79 -4.20
N ALA A 116 3.37 -10.69 -3.93
CA ALA A 116 2.82 -9.89 -2.83
C ALA A 116 3.39 -10.32 -1.46
N ILE A 117 3.61 -11.61 -1.27
CA ILE A 117 4.21 -12.15 -0.04
C ILE A 117 5.72 -11.92 -0.01
N LYS A 118 6.41 -12.13 -1.13
CA LYS A 118 7.88 -12.01 -1.23
C LYS A 118 8.39 -10.58 -1.14
N ASN A 119 7.60 -9.60 -1.60
CA ASN A 119 7.99 -8.21 -1.55
C ASN A 119 8.24 -7.75 -0.11
N HIS A 120 9.34 -7.03 0.07
CA HIS A 120 9.79 -6.56 1.37
C HIS A 120 9.41 -5.10 1.59
N TYR A 121 8.81 -4.85 2.75
CA TYR A 121 8.54 -3.51 3.27
C TYR A 121 8.87 -3.47 4.75
N ASP A 122 9.46 -2.37 5.19
CA ASP A 122 9.96 -2.21 6.57
C ASP A 122 8.84 -1.98 7.58
N LEU A 123 7.74 -1.37 7.13
CA LEU A 123 6.56 -1.10 7.95
C LEU A 123 5.31 -0.96 7.10
N TYR A 124 4.21 -1.53 7.57
CA TYR A 124 2.87 -1.24 7.08
C TYR A 124 2.13 -0.34 8.07
N LEU A 125 1.53 0.73 7.57
CA LEU A 125 0.60 1.59 8.29
C LEU A 125 -0.82 1.17 7.93
N LEU A 126 -1.44 0.31 8.76
CA LEU A 126 -2.81 -0.15 8.55
C LEU A 126 -3.79 0.94 8.96
N MET A 127 -4.40 1.58 7.97
CA MET A 127 -5.32 2.70 8.17
C MET A 127 -6.68 2.22 8.68
N ASP A 128 -7.09 2.69 9.86
CA ASP A 128 -8.36 2.35 10.47
C ASP A 128 -9.55 2.98 9.70
N ILE A 129 -10.74 2.44 9.93
CA ILE A 129 -12.00 2.85 9.30
C ILE A 129 -12.80 3.84 10.17
N ASP A 130 -12.17 4.48 11.13
CA ASP A 130 -12.75 5.41 12.10
C ASP A 130 -13.03 6.83 11.56
N ILE A 131 -12.72 7.09 10.28
CA ILE A 131 -13.10 8.32 9.59
C ILE A 131 -14.31 8.10 8.67
N PRO A 132 -15.09 9.15 8.35
CA PRO A 132 -16.24 9.04 7.44
C PRO A 132 -15.87 8.44 6.09
N TRP A 133 -16.75 7.58 5.58
CA TRP A 133 -16.63 7.10 4.20
C TRP A 133 -17.13 8.18 3.24
N VAL A 134 -16.39 8.40 2.18
CA VAL A 134 -16.72 9.39 1.14
C VAL A 134 -16.96 8.67 -0.17
N LYS A 135 -18.16 8.86 -0.75
CA LYS A 135 -18.53 8.27 -2.04
C LYS A 135 -17.75 8.93 -3.17
N ASP A 136 -17.33 8.11 -4.14
CA ASP A 136 -16.87 8.54 -5.46
C ASP A 136 -17.20 7.44 -6.50
N ASP A 137 -16.71 7.62 -7.74
CA ASP A 137 -17.05 6.74 -8.86
C ASP A 137 -16.57 5.29 -8.69
N LEU A 138 -15.51 5.09 -7.91
CA LEU A 138 -14.84 3.80 -7.76
C LEU A 138 -15.10 3.12 -6.41
N ARG A 139 -15.73 3.82 -5.46
CA ARG A 139 -16.02 3.31 -4.11
C ARG A 139 -17.44 2.79 -4.05
N ASP A 140 -17.59 1.50 -3.83
CA ASP A 140 -18.89 0.81 -3.90
C ASP A 140 -19.26 0.03 -2.64
N ARG A 141 -18.40 -0.01 -1.60
CA ARG A 141 -18.57 -0.85 -0.41
C ARG A 141 -18.70 -0.08 0.93
N PRO A 142 -19.63 0.88 1.04
CA PRO A 142 -19.77 1.69 2.27
C PRO A 142 -20.14 0.85 3.51
N ASN A 143 -20.88 -0.25 3.33
CA ASN A 143 -21.38 -1.10 4.42
C ASN A 143 -20.43 -2.25 4.77
N ASP A 144 -19.43 -2.53 3.93
CA ASP A 144 -18.52 -3.67 4.11
C ASP A 144 -17.19 -3.27 4.76
N ARG A 145 -17.05 -2.02 5.21
CA ARG A 145 -15.80 -1.45 5.72
C ARG A 145 -15.13 -2.31 6.78
N LYS A 146 -15.90 -2.87 7.73
CA LYS A 146 -15.39 -3.73 8.81
C LYS A 146 -14.90 -5.08 8.27
N VAL A 147 -15.60 -5.66 7.31
CA VAL A 147 -15.20 -6.92 6.65
C VAL A 147 -13.90 -6.71 5.90
N PHE A 148 -13.79 -5.62 5.14
CA PHE A 148 -12.60 -5.25 4.41
C PHE A 148 -11.42 -5.00 5.36
N PHE A 149 -11.61 -4.18 6.41
CA PHE A 149 -10.56 -3.91 7.39
C PHE A 149 -10.02 -5.20 8.01
N ASN A 150 -10.91 -6.11 8.45
CA ASN A 150 -10.51 -7.39 9.01
C ASN A 150 -9.73 -8.26 8.00
N SER A 151 -10.12 -8.24 6.73
CA SER A 151 -9.42 -8.97 5.66
C SER A 151 -8.03 -8.38 5.39
N PHE A 152 -7.90 -7.06 5.38
CA PHE A 152 -6.62 -6.38 5.27
C PHE A 152 -5.71 -6.69 6.46
N LYS A 153 -6.25 -6.60 7.69
CA LYS A 153 -5.51 -6.95 8.91
C LYS A 153 -5.06 -8.41 8.88
N ASN A 154 -5.96 -9.34 8.57
CA ASN A 154 -5.65 -10.75 8.46
C ASN A 154 -4.56 -11.03 7.41
N SER A 155 -4.58 -10.30 6.29
CA SER A 155 -3.54 -10.41 5.25
C SER A 155 -2.15 -10.06 5.79
N LEU A 156 -2.03 -9.07 6.67
CA LEU A 156 -0.76 -8.74 7.34
C LEU A 156 -0.37 -9.82 8.37
N ASP A 157 -1.32 -10.27 9.19
CA ASP A 157 -1.09 -11.25 10.25
C ASP A 157 -0.60 -12.60 9.70
N VAL A 158 -1.30 -13.18 8.70
CA VAL A 158 -0.92 -14.48 8.10
C VAL A 158 0.42 -14.42 7.38
N ASN A 159 0.75 -13.29 6.79
CA ASN A 159 2.03 -13.10 6.08
C ASN A 159 3.13 -12.53 7.00
N LYS A 160 2.87 -12.44 8.31
CA LYS A 160 3.82 -11.99 9.34
C LYS A 160 4.49 -10.65 8.99
N LYS A 161 3.71 -9.74 8.39
CA LYS A 161 4.20 -8.41 8.04
C LYS A 161 4.24 -7.53 9.29
N LYS A 162 5.29 -6.71 9.44
CA LYS A 162 5.38 -5.72 10.52
C LYS A 162 4.43 -4.58 10.23
N TYR A 163 3.49 -4.31 11.13
CA TYR A 163 2.51 -3.23 10.95
C TYR A 163 2.11 -2.54 12.26
N SER A 164 1.53 -1.36 12.10
CA SER A 164 0.84 -0.62 13.16
C SER A 164 -0.50 -0.09 12.66
N VAL A 165 -1.52 -0.13 13.50
CA VAL A 165 -2.83 0.45 13.18
C VAL A 165 -2.78 1.96 13.39
N ILE A 166 -3.26 2.72 12.40
CA ILE A 166 -3.28 4.18 12.40
C ILE A 166 -4.72 4.66 12.50
N SER A 167 -5.08 5.25 13.63
CA SER A 167 -6.43 5.70 13.95
C SER A 167 -6.49 7.17 14.39
N GLY A 168 -7.69 7.73 14.44
CA GLY A 168 -7.95 9.11 14.85
C GLY A 168 -8.15 10.05 13.66
N ASN A 169 -8.24 11.35 13.94
CA ASN A 169 -8.32 12.37 12.89
C ASN A 169 -7.00 12.46 12.11
N PHE A 170 -6.99 13.19 11.02
CA PHE A 170 -5.82 13.29 10.12
C PHE A 170 -4.55 13.72 10.83
N GLN A 171 -4.62 14.73 11.70
CA GLN A 171 -3.46 15.24 12.43
C GLN A 171 -2.89 14.17 13.38
N LYS A 172 -3.74 13.46 14.13
CA LYS A 172 -3.33 12.38 15.02
C LYS A 172 -2.67 11.23 14.28
N ARG A 173 -3.24 10.85 13.12
CA ARG A 173 -2.67 9.82 12.25
C ARG A 173 -1.29 10.19 11.74
N LYS A 174 -1.10 11.45 11.35
CA LYS A 174 0.20 11.99 10.91
C LYS A 174 1.24 11.93 12.04
N GLU A 175 0.87 12.33 13.25
CA GLU A 175 1.75 12.26 14.43
C GLU A 175 2.16 10.82 14.75
N ILE A 176 1.22 9.90 14.84
CA ILE A 176 1.50 8.47 15.08
C ILE A 176 2.43 7.90 14.00
N ALA A 177 2.15 8.21 12.73
CA ALA A 177 2.97 7.72 11.63
C ALA A 177 4.41 8.26 11.72
N ILE A 178 4.59 9.55 12.01
CA ILE A 178 5.91 10.19 12.17
C ILE A 178 6.68 9.53 13.32
N ASP A 179 6.06 9.31 14.48
CA ASP A 179 6.71 8.66 15.62
C ASP A 179 7.19 7.25 15.29
N LEU A 180 6.35 6.45 14.63
CA LEU A 180 6.71 5.10 14.20
C LEU A 180 7.86 5.08 13.19
N ILE A 181 7.85 6.01 12.23
CA ILE A 181 8.87 6.12 11.20
C ILE A 181 10.19 6.63 11.80
N ASN A 182 10.16 7.59 12.70
CA ASN A 182 11.36 8.08 13.38
C ASN A 182 12.03 6.96 14.19
N ASN A 183 11.26 6.15 14.91
CA ASN A 183 11.77 4.97 15.60
C ASN A 183 12.40 3.97 14.62
N LEU A 184 11.80 3.74 13.45
CA LEU A 184 12.36 2.88 12.42
C LEU A 184 13.69 3.41 11.87
N LEU A 185 13.77 4.72 11.62
CA LEU A 185 15.00 5.40 11.16
C LEU A 185 16.10 5.34 12.22
N CYS A 186 15.78 5.60 13.51
CA CYS A 186 16.75 5.52 14.60
C CYS A 186 17.39 4.13 14.72
N LEU A 187 16.60 3.06 14.60
CA LEU A 187 17.11 1.69 14.68
C LEU A 187 18.14 1.37 13.60
N LEU A 188 18.03 1.97 12.41
CA LEU A 188 19.03 1.78 11.34
C LEU A 188 20.34 2.50 11.61
N TYR A 189 20.30 3.69 12.21
CA TYR A 189 21.51 4.46 12.50
C TYR A 189 22.23 4.00 13.78
N THR A 190 21.54 3.22 14.64
CA THR A 190 22.11 2.70 15.90
C THR A 190 22.57 1.24 15.79
N SER A 191 22.20 0.52 14.74
CA SER A 191 22.76 -0.82 14.50
C SER A 191 24.22 -0.70 14.06
N PRO A 192 25.18 -1.31 14.79
CA PRO A 192 26.57 -1.31 14.34
C PRO A 192 26.63 -1.95 12.95
N SER A 193 27.28 -1.24 12.00
CA SER A 193 27.65 -1.84 10.72
C SER A 193 28.35 -3.17 11.01
N PRO A 194 28.01 -4.28 10.31
CA PRO A 194 28.85 -5.46 10.37
C PRO A 194 30.24 -5.00 9.92
N ARG A 195 31.19 -4.97 10.85
CA ARG A 195 32.60 -4.79 10.51
C ARG A 195 33.02 -6.07 9.77
N ASP A 196 33.60 -5.85 8.61
CA ASP A 196 34.26 -6.84 7.76
C ASP A 196 35.14 -7.85 8.55
#